data_f51a5c15fd5628363e3ea20e6ebc4e1a
#
_entry.id   f51a5c15fd5628363e3ea20e6ebc4e1a
#
_cell.length_a   1.000
_cell.length_b   1.000
_cell.length_c   1.000
_cell.angle_alpha   90.00
_cell.angle_beta   90.00
_cell.angle_gamma   90.00
#
_symmetry.space_group_name_H-M   'P 1'
#
loop_
_entity.id
_entity.type
_entity.pdbx_description
1 polymer ?
#
loop_
_entity_poly.entity_id
_entity_poly.type
_entity_poly.pdbx_seq_one_letter_code
_entity_poly.pdbx_strand_id
1 'polypeptide(L)'
;MTRLRKVFRELRLSFSQGRQHVTRAGWAYAAALLVVAFAAFFSANNILILILAAMFSAFLISGFVSRLGLAGLELDLILPEHISARRKTHAGIRVRNLKRWIGSFSIRLAGAAESGFDSILYFPVIPGGATLEESVQLYFPRRGAQSERSFQFSTRFPFGFTERREMVTLRHEIIIYPCLDPQPGFEELLDSVAGEIEARQRGLGHDFYRIRPYEAFESAHHVDWKATAHTGALQVREFADDRDQRVVIYLDLDVPQSEWFENAVDCCAFLAYRLTEKGVHLRFRTQEFDVALPREGDIHTVLKYLALVAPLPGKSPEPPDESGSFQLVFSANPERMTSLGWDRIPS
;
A
#
# COMPACT_ATOMS: atom_id res chain seq x y z
N MET A 1 -14.74 -11.03 -19.11
CA MET A 1 -14.15 -9.93 -19.93
C MET A 1 -14.87 -8.58 -19.80
N THR A 2 -15.96 -8.46 -19.04
CA THR A 2 -16.79 -7.24 -18.97
C THR A 2 -16.55 -6.36 -17.72
N ARG A 3 -15.79 -6.78 -16.74
CA ARG A 3 -15.48 -5.99 -15.54
C ARG A 3 -14.26 -5.05 -15.68
N LEU A 4 -13.34 -5.36 -16.59
CA LEU A 4 -12.15 -4.53 -16.85
C LEU A 4 -12.44 -3.22 -17.61
N ARG A 5 -13.58 -3.12 -18.30
CA ARG A 5 -13.96 -1.90 -19.06
C ARG A 5 -14.58 -0.78 -18.21
N LYS A 6 -15.02 -1.04 -16.97
CA LYS A 6 -15.62 -0.02 -16.11
C LYS A 6 -14.62 0.81 -15.32
N VAL A 7 -13.40 0.30 -15.09
CA VAL A 7 -12.32 0.99 -14.36
C VAL A 7 -11.67 2.10 -15.21
N PHE A 8 -11.80 2.03 -16.53
CA PHE A 8 -11.15 2.97 -17.47
C PHE A 8 -11.84 4.32 -17.66
N ARG A 9 -12.94 4.63 -16.95
CA ARG A 9 -13.77 5.80 -17.28
C ARG A 9 -13.70 7.00 -16.31
N GLU A 10 -12.93 6.92 -15.24
CA GLU A 10 -12.87 7.99 -14.23
C GLU A 10 -11.52 8.66 -14.02
N LEU A 11 -10.53 8.40 -14.87
CA LEU A 11 -9.28 9.14 -14.87
C LEU A 11 -9.49 10.53 -15.49
N ARG A 12 -10.04 11.46 -14.73
CA ARG A 12 -10.00 12.89 -15.06
C ARG A 12 -8.57 13.40 -14.81
N LEU A 13 -7.78 13.43 -15.86
CA LEU A 13 -6.50 14.12 -15.90
C LEU A 13 -6.76 15.62 -15.70
N SER A 14 -6.43 16.14 -14.53
CA SER A 14 -6.39 17.59 -14.31
C SER A 14 -5.02 18.10 -14.75
N PHE A 15 -4.93 18.63 -15.98
CA PHE A 15 -3.73 19.31 -16.44
C PHE A 15 -3.64 20.68 -15.74
N SER A 16 -2.67 20.83 -14.85
CA SER A 16 -2.25 22.13 -14.34
C SER A 16 -1.52 22.89 -15.45
N GLN A 17 -1.67 24.22 -15.50
CA GLN A 17 -0.94 25.08 -16.44
C GLN A 17 0.56 24.83 -16.35
N GLY A 18 1.16 24.32 -17.43
CA GLY A 18 2.57 23.98 -17.49
C GLY A 18 3.46 25.21 -17.23
N ARG A 19 4.37 25.11 -16.27
CA ARG A 19 5.37 26.15 -16.00
C ARG A 19 6.55 26.00 -16.97
N GLN A 20 6.91 27.08 -17.60
CA GLN A 20 8.09 27.14 -18.45
C GLN A 20 9.19 27.92 -17.72
N HIS A 21 10.36 27.31 -17.62
CA HIS A 21 11.56 27.92 -17.05
C HIS A 21 12.65 28.05 -18.11
N VAL A 22 13.29 29.19 -18.16
CA VAL A 22 14.49 29.38 -18.97
C VAL A 22 15.66 28.70 -18.27
N THR A 23 16.38 27.85 -19.00
CA THR A 23 17.57 27.16 -18.47
C THR A 23 18.77 28.09 -18.43
N ARG A 24 19.87 27.69 -17.78
CA ARG A 24 21.15 28.43 -17.83
C ARG A 24 21.64 28.58 -19.27
N ALA A 25 21.51 27.52 -20.08
CA ALA A 25 21.83 27.57 -21.51
C ALA A 25 20.91 28.54 -22.28
N GLY A 26 19.64 28.62 -21.91
CA GLY A 26 18.70 29.59 -22.49
C GLY A 26 19.06 31.03 -22.18
N TRP A 27 19.51 31.35 -20.97
CA TRP A 27 20.00 32.66 -20.60
C TRP A 27 21.30 33.03 -21.35
N ALA A 28 22.25 32.09 -21.46
CA ALA A 28 23.47 32.28 -22.24
C ALA A 28 23.14 32.54 -23.73
N TYR A 29 22.19 31.78 -24.27
CA TYR A 29 21.72 31.98 -25.64
C TYR A 29 21.03 33.32 -25.84
N ALA A 30 20.20 33.76 -24.91
CA ALA A 30 19.56 35.06 -24.94
C ALA A 30 20.60 36.21 -24.87
N ALA A 31 21.63 36.08 -24.05
CA ALA A 31 22.73 37.02 -23.99
C ALA A 31 23.49 37.07 -25.33
N ALA A 32 23.82 35.91 -25.93
CA ALA A 32 24.44 35.84 -27.24
C ALA A 32 23.58 36.52 -28.33
N LEU A 33 22.25 36.27 -28.28
CA LEU A 33 21.29 36.89 -29.20
C LEU A 33 21.31 38.42 -29.07
N LEU A 34 21.39 38.96 -27.85
CA LEU A 34 21.50 40.40 -27.62
C LEU A 34 22.81 40.97 -28.17
N VAL A 35 23.95 40.30 -28.00
CA VAL A 35 25.24 40.72 -28.54
C VAL A 35 25.19 40.74 -30.07
N VAL A 36 24.65 39.72 -30.72
CA VAL A 36 24.50 39.65 -32.17
C VAL A 36 23.55 40.77 -32.65
N ALA A 37 22.45 41.02 -31.93
CA ALA A 37 21.51 42.09 -32.26
C ALA A 37 22.17 43.45 -32.21
N PHE A 38 22.99 43.72 -31.17
CA PHE A 38 23.75 44.95 -31.04
C PHE A 38 24.77 45.11 -32.19
N ALA A 39 25.52 44.07 -32.49
CA ALA A 39 26.47 44.06 -33.59
C ALA A 39 25.78 44.28 -34.95
N ALA A 40 24.64 43.65 -35.19
CA ALA A 40 23.85 43.81 -36.41
C ALA A 40 23.33 45.24 -36.59
N PHE A 41 22.90 45.86 -35.49
CA PHE A 41 22.41 47.25 -35.50
C PHE A 41 23.45 48.22 -35.86
N PHE A 42 24.70 48.15 -35.33
CA PHE A 42 25.76 49.07 -35.60
C PHE A 42 26.52 48.83 -36.92
N SER A 43 26.60 47.54 -37.32
CA SER A 43 27.34 47.14 -38.51
C SER A 43 26.55 47.30 -39.82
N ALA A 44 25.24 47.45 -39.78
CA ALA A 44 24.30 47.39 -40.89
C ALA A 44 24.60 46.24 -41.89
N ASN A 45 25.13 45.08 -41.37
CA ASN A 45 25.54 43.96 -42.17
C ASN A 45 24.39 43.02 -42.33
N ASN A 46 23.95 42.74 -43.55
CA ASN A 46 22.84 41.86 -43.88
C ASN A 46 23.04 40.40 -43.36
N ILE A 47 24.31 39.95 -43.30
CA ILE A 47 24.61 38.58 -42.81
C ILE A 47 24.35 38.51 -41.31
N LEU A 48 24.69 39.51 -40.52
CA LEU A 48 24.42 39.56 -39.09
C LEU A 48 22.90 39.62 -38.81
N ILE A 49 22.15 40.34 -39.62
CA ILE A 49 20.69 40.38 -39.54
C ILE A 49 20.09 39.00 -39.82
N LEU A 50 20.61 38.30 -40.82
CA LEU A 50 20.17 36.93 -41.15
C LEU A 50 20.47 35.96 -40.00
N ILE A 51 21.66 36.01 -39.41
CA ILE A 51 22.04 35.20 -38.25
C ILE A 51 21.12 35.49 -37.07
N LEU A 52 20.87 36.78 -36.78
CA LEU A 52 19.98 37.23 -35.74
C LEU A 52 18.55 36.65 -35.92
N ALA A 53 18.02 36.75 -37.14
CA ALA A 53 16.71 36.23 -37.48
C ALA A 53 16.64 34.68 -37.29
N ALA A 54 17.68 33.96 -37.71
CA ALA A 54 17.76 32.50 -37.50
C ALA A 54 17.85 32.13 -36.02
N MET A 55 18.67 32.85 -35.24
CA MET A 55 18.76 32.64 -33.80
C MET A 55 17.44 32.92 -33.09
N PHE A 56 16.77 34.01 -33.42
CA PHE A 56 15.48 34.37 -32.84
C PHE A 56 14.40 33.34 -33.19
N SER A 57 14.36 32.90 -34.46
CA SER A 57 13.46 31.85 -34.93
C SER A 57 13.69 30.54 -34.16
N ALA A 58 14.94 30.11 -33.96
CA ALA A 58 15.29 28.94 -33.21
C ALA A 58 14.78 29.01 -31.74
N PHE A 59 14.87 30.17 -31.11
CA PHE A 59 14.38 30.38 -29.75
C PHE A 59 12.86 30.27 -29.69
N LEU A 60 12.13 30.88 -30.61
CA LEU A 60 10.66 30.78 -30.68
C LEU A 60 10.20 29.36 -30.95
N ILE A 61 10.84 28.70 -31.94
CA ILE A 61 10.53 27.29 -32.27
C ILE A 61 10.79 26.41 -31.07
N SER A 62 11.86 26.64 -30.31
CA SER A 62 12.14 25.86 -29.08
C SER A 62 10.98 25.90 -28.07
N GLY A 63 10.43 27.09 -27.81
CA GLY A 63 9.30 27.25 -26.92
C GLY A 63 8.03 26.55 -27.41
N PHE A 64 7.74 26.66 -28.70
CA PHE A 64 6.58 26.03 -29.33
C PHE A 64 6.68 24.50 -29.34
N VAL A 65 7.82 23.96 -29.76
CA VAL A 65 8.05 22.51 -29.85
C VAL A 65 8.05 21.87 -28.46
N SER A 66 8.62 22.52 -27.44
CA SER A 66 8.56 22.06 -26.06
C SER A 66 7.11 21.93 -25.55
N ARG A 67 6.24 22.88 -25.93
CA ARG A 67 4.81 22.84 -25.60
C ARG A 67 4.12 21.65 -26.28
N LEU A 68 4.39 21.47 -27.57
CA LEU A 68 3.80 20.38 -28.34
C LEU A 68 4.29 19.01 -27.87
N GLY A 69 5.53 18.94 -27.38
CA GLY A 69 6.15 17.71 -26.86
C GLY A 69 5.42 17.11 -25.67
N LEU A 70 4.96 17.93 -24.72
CA LEU A 70 4.23 17.44 -23.53
C LEU A 70 2.72 17.31 -23.77
N ALA A 71 2.15 18.09 -24.71
CA ALA A 71 0.72 18.03 -24.98
C ALA A 71 0.28 16.62 -25.40
N GLY A 72 -0.84 16.16 -24.85
CA GLY A 72 -1.46 14.88 -25.20
C GLY A 72 -0.67 13.64 -24.73
N LEU A 73 0.15 13.76 -23.71
CA LEU A 73 0.69 12.62 -22.97
C LEU A 73 -0.28 12.20 -21.87
N GLU A 74 -0.64 10.94 -21.84
CA GLU A 74 -1.40 10.32 -20.74
C GLU A 74 -0.48 9.45 -19.89
N LEU A 75 -0.73 9.46 -18.58
CA LEU A 75 -0.06 8.62 -17.60
C LEU A 75 -1.08 7.69 -16.96
N ASP A 76 -0.73 6.42 -16.90
CA ASP A 76 -1.48 5.40 -16.17
C ASP A 76 -0.53 4.62 -15.27
N LEU A 77 -1.02 4.17 -14.11
CA LEU A 77 -0.23 3.45 -13.13
C LEU A 77 -0.86 2.08 -12.88
N ILE A 78 -0.10 1.04 -13.15
CA ILE A 78 -0.49 -0.36 -12.95
C ILE A 78 0.06 -0.79 -11.60
N LEU A 79 -0.82 -0.95 -10.64
CA LEU A 79 -0.47 -1.33 -9.28
C LEU A 79 -0.86 -2.79 -9.02
N PRO A 80 -0.11 -3.51 -8.18
CA PRO A 80 -0.56 -4.78 -7.65
C PRO A 80 -1.77 -4.59 -6.73
N GLU A 81 -2.52 -5.65 -6.49
CA GLU A 81 -3.72 -5.62 -5.64
C GLU A 81 -3.41 -5.29 -4.19
N HIS A 82 -2.23 -5.69 -3.71
CA HIS A 82 -1.81 -5.50 -2.33
C HIS A 82 -0.49 -4.75 -2.26
N ILE A 83 -0.52 -3.59 -1.63
CA ILE A 83 0.63 -2.73 -1.43
C ILE A 83 0.81 -2.53 0.07
N SER A 84 1.97 -2.91 0.61
CA SER A 84 2.30 -2.71 2.02
C SER A 84 3.20 -1.49 2.22
N ALA A 85 3.02 -0.81 3.34
CA ALA A 85 3.88 0.29 3.76
C ALA A 85 5.32 -0.19 4.01
N ARG A 86 6.27 0.71 3.87
CA ARG A 86 7.70 0.50 4.12
C ARG A 86 8.35 -0.62 3.30
N ARG A 87 7.66 -1.12 2.30
CA ARG A 87 8.16 -2.12 1.36
C ARG A 87 8.22 -1.57 -0.06
N LYS A 88 9.32 -1.86 -0.76
CA LYS A 88 9.42 -1.55 -2.20
C LYS A 88 8.52 -2.49 -2.99
N THR A 89 7.59 -1.92 -3.71
CA THR A 89 6.61 -2.66 -4.51
C THR A 89 6.84 -2.38 -5.98
N HIS A 90 6.87 -3.44 -6.80
CA HIS A 90 6.96 -3.29 -8.25
C HIS A 90 5.62 -2.85 -8.82
N ALA A 91 5.66 -1.82 -9.65
CA ALA A 91 4.51 -1.28 -10.35
C ALA A 91 4.87 -1.01 -11.81
N GLY A 92 3.87 -0.91 -12.68
CA GLY A 92 4.04 -0.49 -14.06
C GLY A 92 3.63 0.96 -14.24
N ILE A 93 4.47 1.77 -14.86
CA ILE A 93 4.10 3.10 -15.36
C ILE A 93 3.88 2.99 -16.86
N ARG A 94 2.67 3.35 -17.28
CA ARG A 94 2.28 3.36 -18.68
C ARG A 94 2.11 4.78 -19.15
N VAL A 95 2.89 5.18 -20.16
CA VAL A 95 2.81 6.51 -20.80
C VAL A 95 2.29 6.34 -22.21
N ARG A 96 1.22 7.04 -22.55
CA ARG A 96 0.58 7.01 -23.86
C ARG A 96 0.65 8.38 -24.53
N ASN A 97 1.07 8.40 -25.79
CA ASN A 97 1.02 9.60 -26.62
C ASN A 97 -0.26 9.61 -27.46
N LEU A 98 -1.21 10.48 -27.13
CA LEU A 98 -2.48 10.64 -27.85
C LEU A 98 -2.34 11.27 -29.24
N LYS A 99 -1.22 11.96 -29.49
CA LYS A 99 -0.95 12.56 -30.81
C LYS A 99 -0.67 11.47 -31.82
N ARG A 100 -1.41 11.44 -32.93
CA ARG A 100 -1.27 10.38 -33.93
C ARG A 100 0.00 10.50 -34.79
N TRP A 101 0.43 11.74 -35.08
CA TRP A 101 1.45 12.04 -36.07
C TRP A 101 2.73 12.63 -35.49
N ILE A 102 2.70 13.09 -34.25
CA ILE A 102 3.80 13.84 -33.64
C ILE A 102 4.34 13.07 -32.45
N GLY A 103 5.62 12.70 -32.52
CA GLY A 103 6.33 12.11 -31.39
C GLY A 103 6.59 13.13 -30.28
N SER A 104 6.75 12.64 -29.08
CA SER A 104 7.24 13.38 -27.92
C SER A 104 8.70 13.00 -27.69
N PHE A 105 9.57 13.99 -27.53
CA PHE A 105 11.00 13.78 -27.45
C PHE A 105 11.56 14.23 -26.11
N SER A 106 12.56 13.49 -25.60
CA SER A 106 13.31 13.82 -24.39
C SER A 106 12.40 14.09 -23.19
N ILE A 107 11.46 13.17 -22.95
CA ILE A 107 10.49 13.27 -21.85
C ILE A 107 11.10 12.67 -20.59
N ARG A 108 11.05 13.42 -19.50
CA ARG A 108 11.39 12.96 -18.16
C ARG A 108 10.13 12.92 -17.33
N LEU A 109 9.93 11.83 -16.62
CA LEU A 109 8.85 11.63 -15.65
C LEU A 109 9.46 11.46 -14.27
N ALA A 110 9.09 12.34 -13.35
CA ALA A 110 9.47 12.28 -11.94
C ALA A 110 8.22 12.18 -11.07
N GLY A 111 8.33 11.50 -9.93
CA GLY A 111 7.32 11.57 -8.88
C GLY A 111 7.34 12.93 -8.19
N ALA A 112 6.16 13.41 -7.83
CA ALA A 112 6.03 14.50 -6.88
C ALA A 112 5.78 13.92 -5.46
N ALA A 113 5.63 14.79 -4.47
CA ALA A 113 5.30 14.39 -3.11
C ALA A 113 4.09 13.41 -3.12
N GLU A 114 4.15 12.38 -2.29
CA GLU A 114 3.12 11.33 -2.12
C GLU A 114 2.95 10.36 -3.31
N SER A 115 3.75 10.48 -4.38
CA SER A 115 3.69 9.52 -5.50
C SER A 115 4.21 8.13 -5.14
N GLY A 116 5.05 8.05 -4.10
CA GLY A 116 5.80 6.84 -3.76
C GLY A 116 6.92 6.50 -4.75
N PHE A 117 7.21 7.41 -5.70
CA PHE A 117 8.17 7.22 -6.77
C PHE A 117 9.33 8.21 -6.66
N ASP A 118 10.52 7.71 -6.29
CA ASP A 118 11.71 8.55 -6.02
C ASP A 118 12.69 8.61 -7.19
N SER A 119 12.44 7.86 -8.27
CA SER A 119 13.34 7.84 -9.43
C SER A 119 12.83 8.71 -10.57
N ILE A 120 13.70 8.93 -11.56
CA ILE A 120 13.34 9.67 -12.77
C ILE A 120 13.38 8.70 -13.94
N LEU A 121 12.25 8.53 -14.62
CA LEU A 121 12.19 7.83 -15.90
C LEU A 121 12.50 8.79 -17.04
N TYR A 122 13.26 8.29 -18.00
CA TYR A 122 13.61 9.03 -19.20
C TYR A 122 13.18 8.29 -20.45
N PHE A 123 12.34 8.95 -21.24
CA PHE A 123 11.88 8.46 -22.53
C PHE A 123 12.52 9.30 -23.65
N PRO A 124 13.49 8.74 -24.38
CA PRO A 124 14.11 9.46 -25.50
C PRO A 124 13.10 9.90 -26.55
N VAL A 125 12.22 8.98 -26.93
CA VAL A 125 11.15 9.19 -27.91
C VAL A 125 9.91 8.40 -27.48
N ILE A 126 8.77 9.06 -27.51
CA ILE A 126 7.45 8.41 -27.44
C ILE A 126 6.76 8.65 -28.78
N PRO A 127 6.73 7.67 -29.70
CA PRO A 127 6.11 7.84 -31.01
C PRO A 127 4.64 8.24 -30.93
N GLY A 128 4.15 8.88 -32.00
CA GLY A 128 2.73 9.23 -32.08
C GLY A 128 1.83 8.00 -32.00
N GLY A 129 0.81 8.03 -31.15
CA GLY A 129 -0.12 6.93 -30.92
C GLY A 129 0.44 5.74 -30.13
N ALA A 130 1.74 5.75 -29.80
CA ALA A 130 2.38 4.67 -29.05
C ALA A 130 2.06 4.72 -27.55
N THR A 131 2.13 3.55 -26.94
CA THR A 131 2.06 3.35 -25.49
C THR A 131 3.36 2.65 -25.08
N LEU A 132 4.07 3.24 -24.12
CA LEU A 132 5.27 2.68 -23.50
C LEU A 132 4.94 2.29 -22.07
N GLU A 133 5.50 1.16 -21.63
CA GLU A 133 5.32 0.66 -20.28
C GLU A 133 6.68 0.36 -19.67
N GLU A 134 6.92 0.91 -18.48
CA GLU A 134 8.16 0.75 -17.73
C GLU A 134 7.87 0.23 -16.33
N SER A 135 8.69 -0.71 -15.88
CA SER A 135 8.60 -1.23 -14.52
C SER A 135 9.35 -0.30 -13.56
N VAL A 136 8.69 0.04 -12.47
CA VAL A 136 9.21 0.94 -11.44
C VAL A 136 9.05 0.33 -10.05
N GLN A 137 9.84 0.85 -9.12
CA GLN A 137 9.66 0.55 -7.71
C GLN A 137 9.00 1.73 -7.02
N LEU A 138 7.89 1.46 -6.34
CA LEU A 138 7.20 2.40 -5.48
C LEU A 138 7.51 2.09 -4.03
N TYR A 139 7.60 3.14 -3.22
CA TYR A 139 7.80 3.05 -1.78
C TYR A 139 6.85 4.00 -1.06
N PHE A 140 6.05 3.45 -0.16
CA PHE A 140 5.11 4.22 0.65
C PHE A 140 5.54 4.14 2.12
N PRO A 141 5.87 5.26 2.76
CA PRO A 141 6.36 5.27 4.14
C PRO A 141 5.27 4.99 5.17
N ARG A 142 4.01 5.22 4.84
CA ARG A 142 2.87 5.13 5.76
C ARG A 142 1.74 4.30 5.15
N ARG A 143 1.01 3.56 6.00
CA ARG A 143 -0.24 2.90 5.66
C ARG A 143 -1.38 3.92 5.48
N GLY A 144 -2.47 3.48 4.90
CA GLY A 144 -3.69 4.28 4.81
C GLY A 144 -4.25 4.41 3.40
N ALA A 145 -5.36 5.11 3.28
CA ALA A 145 -5.95 5.44 2.00
C ALA A 145 -5.22 6.62 1.36
N GLN A 146 -4.83 6.47 0.11
CA GLN A 146 -4.30 7.54 -0.73
C GLN A 146 -5.16 7.71 -1.97
N SER A 147 -5.66 8.91 -2.19
CA SER A 147 -6.58 9.21 -3.30
C SER A 147 -5.90 9.96 -4.46
N GLU A 148 -4.86 10.74 -4.18
CA GLU A 148 -4.22 11.59 -5.18
C GLU A 148 -2.71 11.33 -5.21
N ARG A 149 -2.18 11.17 -6.42
CA ARG A 149 -0.73 11.04 -6.67
C ARG A 149 -0.34 11.92 -7.81
N SER A 150 0.65 12.73 -7.59
CA SER A 150 1.12 13.69 -8.57
C SER A 150 2.45 13.26 -9.18
N PHE A 151 2.55 13.39 -10.47
CA PHE A 151 3.75 13.14 -11.26
C PHE A 151 4.05 14.37 -12.09
N GLN A 152 5.31 14.55 -12.42
CA GLN A 152 5.76 15.67 -13.22
C GLN A 152 6.41 15.20 -14.51
N PHE A 153 5.80 15.54 -15.65
CA PHE A 153 6.47 15.47 -16.93
C PHE A 153 7.34 16.70 -17.15
N SER A 154 8.52 16.51 -17.70
CA SER A 154 9.36 17.61 -18.12
C SER A 154 10.07 17.30 -19.44
N THR A 155 10.35 18.34 -20.23
CA THR A 155 11.14 18.25 -21.45
C THR A 155 12.00 19.50 -21.63
N ARG A 156 13.18 19.31 -22.24
CA ARG A 156 14.09 20.39 -22.66
C ARG A 156 14.30 20.41 -24.17
N PHE A 157 13.55 19.57 -24.90
CA PHE A 157 13.66 19.48 -26.35
C PHE A 157 13.09 20.73 -27.04
N PRO A 158 13.67 21.23 -28.18
CA PRO A 158 14.78 20.63 -28.92
C PRO A 158 16.19 21.07 -28.48
N PHE A 159 16.40 22.35 -28.12
CA PHE A 159 17.73 22.92 -27.92
C PHE A 159 18.16 23.09 -26.46
N GLY A 160 17.27 22.73 -25.53
CA GLY A 160 17.55 22.88 -24.11
C GLY A 160 17.50 24.32 -23.57
N PHE A 161 17.04 25.29 -24.35
CA PHE A 161 16.93 26.69 -23.92
C PHE A 161 15.87 26.92 -22.88
N THR A 162 14.79 26.13 -22.95
CA THR A 162 13.67 26.18 -22.04
C THR A 162 13.36 24.76 -21.51
N GLU A 163 13.01 24.69 -20.25
CA GLU A 163 12.46 23.51 -19.65
C GLU A 163 10.97 23.73 -19.39
N ARG A 164 10.14 22.86 -19.97
CA ARG A 164 8.71 22.86 -19.72
C ARG A 164 8.37 21.72 -18.77
N ARG A 165 7.54 22.01 -17.76
CA ARG A 165 7.08 21.07 -16.76
C ARG A 165 5.57 21.07 -16.72
N GLU A 166 4.98 19.89 -16.69
CA GLU A 166 3.54 19.70 -16.53
C GLU A 166 3.27 18.70 -15.42
N MET A 167 2.37 19.05 -14.50
CA MET A 167 1.93 18.17 -13.43
C MET A 167 0.74 17.37 -13.89
N VAL A 168 0.78 16.07 -13.63
CA VAL A 168 -0.31 15.14 -13.86
C VAL A 168 -0.69 14.50 -12.53
N THR A 169 -1.94 14.69 -12.11
CA THR A 169 -2.46 14.09 -10.89
C THR A 169 -3.35 12.91 -11.24
N LEU A 170 -2.99 11.74 -10.77
CA LEU A 170 -3.81 10.53 -10.86
C LEU A 170 -4.72 10.49 -9.63
N ARG A 171 -6.02 10.43 -9.88
CA ARG A 171 -7.04 10.29 -8.85
C ARG A 171 -7.54 8.85 -8.84
N HIS A 172 -6.89 8.04 -8.08
CA HIS A 172 -7.30 6.66 -7.85
C HIS A 172 -7.05 6.30 -6.39
N GLU A 173 -8.11 5.90 -5.72
CA GLU A 173 -8.01 5.48 -4.32
C GLU A 173 -7.30 4.13 -4.23
N ILE A 174 -6.21 4.11 -3.48
CA ILE A 174 -5.50 2.88 -3.11
C ILE A 174 -5.45 2.78 -1.60
N ILE A 175 -5.49 1.55 -1.12
CA ILE A 175 -5.28 1.23 0.29
C ILE A 175 -3.88 0.64 0.41
N ILE A 176 -3.05 1.31 1.22
CA ILE A 176 -1.71 0.86 1.57
C ILE A 176 -1.84 0.11 2.89
N TYR A 177 -1.57 -1.19 2.85
CA TYR A 177 -1.62 -2.08 4.00
C TYR A 177 -0.49 -1.80 4.99
N PRO A 178 -0.62 -2.20 6.26
CA PRO A 178 0.48 -2.17 7.23
C PRO A 178 1.70 -2.95 6.73
N CYS A 179 2.84 -2.71 7.35
CA CYS A 179 4.06 -3.46 7.07
C CYS A 179 3.91 -4.91 7.55
N LEU A 180 4.13 -5.86 6.64
CA LEU A 180 4.11 -7.29 6.95
C LEU A 180 5.53 -7.88 7.08
N ASP A 181 6.56 -7.06 6.92
CA ASP A 181 7.93 -7.51 7.11
C ASP A 181 8.25 -7.59 8.62
N PRO A 182 8.97 -8.63 9.06
CA PRO A 182 9.29 -8.78 10.47
C PRO A 182 10.15 -7.60 10.94
N GLN A 183 9.73 -6.99 12.04
CA GLN A 183 10.52 -6.00 12.75
C GLN A 183 11.19 -6.66 13.98
N PRO A 184 12.21 -6.04 14.57
CA PRO A 184 12.84 -6.59 15.78
C PRO A 184 11.80 -6.92 16.85
N GLY A 185 11.85 -8.14 17.38
CA GLY A 185 10.91 -8.65 18.40
C GLY A 185 9.65 -9.33 17.84
N PHE A 186 9.29 -9.15 16.56
CA PHE A 186 8.05 -9.72 16.01
C PHE A 186 8.17 -11.25 15.80
N GLU A 187 9.34 -11.74 15.39
CA GLU A 187 9.55 -13.17 15.20
C GLU A 187 9.63 -13.91 16.53
N GLU A 188 10.29 -13.33 17.53
CA GLU A 188 10.31 -13.89 18.88
C GLU A 188 8.91 -13.97 19.48
N LEU A 189 8.09 -12.94 19.28
CA LEU A 189 6.70 -12.96 19.73
C LEU A 189 5.88 -14.03 18.99
N LEU A 190 6.05 -14.15 17.67
CA LEU A 190 5.38 -15.17 16.87
C LEU A 190 5.76 -16.58 17.33
N ASP A 191 7.04 -16.83 17.57
CA ASP A 191 7.54 -18.14 18.03
C ASP A 191 7.03 -18.47 19.44
N SER A 192 6.99 -17.47 20.33
CA SER A 192 6.39 -17.63 21.66
C SER A 192 4.91 -18.02 21.56
N VAL A 193 4.14 -17.31 20.75
CA VAL A 193 2.71 -17.59 20.49
C VAL A 193 2.53 -18.98 19.88
N ALA A 194 3.31 -19.31 18.85
CA ALA A 194 3.23 -20.60 18.18
C ALA A 194 3.60 -21.74 19.11
N GLY A 195 4.66 -21.58 19.91
CA GLY A 195 5.09 -22.58 20.89
C GLY A 195 4.02 -22.84 21.97
N GLU A 196 3.33 -21.81 22.44
CA GLU A 196 2.25 -21.96 23.39
C GLU A 196 0.99 -22.60 22.79
N ILE A 197 0.65 -22.26 21.55
CA ILE A 197 -0.43 -22.92 20.81
C ILE A 197 -0.11 -24.42 20.67
N GLU A 198 1.12 -24.77 20.27
CA GLU A 198 1.55 -26.17 20.17
C GLU A 198 1.55 -26.88 21.52
N ALA A 199 2.03 -26.23 22.59
CA ALA A 199 2.03 -26.80 23.93
C ALA A 199 0.59 -27.07 24.41
N ARG A 200 -0.32 -26.14 24.12
CA ARG A 200 -1.74 -26.29 24.44
C ARG A 200 -2.40 -27.39 23.60
N GLN A 201 -2.10 -27.48 22.31
CA GLN A 201 -2.56 -28.57 21.44
C GLN A 201 -2.07 -29.94 21.92
N ARG A 202 -0.83 -30.06 22.39
CA ARG A 202 -0.30 -31.31 22.97
C ARG A 202 -0.95 -31.64 24.30
N GLY A 203 -1.30 -30.62 25.11
CA GLY A 203 -2.00 -30.80 26.38
C GLY A 203 -3.49 -31.16 26.23
N LEU A 204 -4.15 -30.58 25.21
CA LEU A 204 -5.58 -30.80 24.93
C LEU A 204 -5.87 -32.00 24.01
N GLY A 205 -4.86 -32.51 23.29
CA GLY A 205 -5.01 -33.55 22.28
C GLY A 205 -5.54 -34.89 22.81
N HIS A 206 -5.72 -35.02 24.13
CA HIS A 206 -6.31 -36.18 24.81
C HIS A 206 -7.19 -35.79 25.98
N ASP A 207 -7.53 -34.53 26.18
CA ASP A 207 -8.43 -34.18 27.26
C ASP A 207 -9.88 -34.51 26.88
N PHE A 208 -10.23 -35.61 27.40
CA PHE A 208 -11.45 -36.27 27.69
C PHE A 208 -12.37 -35.28 28.46
N TYR A 209 -13.35 -34.71 27.76
CA TYR A 209 -14.23 -33.73 28.40
C TYR A 209 -15.21 -34.46 29.37
N ARG A 210 -15.89 -35.47 28.90
CA ARG A 210 -16.74 -36.36 29.73
C ARG A 210 -17.19 -37.62 29.00
N ILE A 211 -17.60 -38.61 29.77
CA ILE A 211 -18.38 -39.75 29.25
C ILE A 211 -19.86 -39.41 29.45
N ARG A 212 -20.65 -39.54 28.39
CA ARG A 212 -22.10 -39.43 28.45
C ARG A 212 -22.77 -40.65 27.80
N PRO A 213 -24.03 -40.94 28.12
CA PRO A 213 -24.78 -41.98 27.44
C PRO A 213 -24.86 -41.71 25.92
N TYR A 214 -24.79 -42.79 25.14
CA TYR A 214 -24.95 -42.75 23.69
C TYR A 214 -26.35 -42.27 23.29
N GLU A 215 -26.45 -41.32 22.39
CA GLU A 215 -27.71 -40.89 21.80
C GLU A 215 -27.87 -41.45 20.37
N ALA A 216 -29.13 -41.76 19.98
CA ALA A 216 -29.40 -42.35 18.69
C ALA A 216 -28.87 -41.49 17.53
N PHE A 217 -28.18 -42.10 16.56
CA PHE A 217 -27.56 -41.53 15.39
C PHE A 217 -26.12 -41.00 15.54
N GLU A 218 -25.44 -41.24 16.65
CA GLU A 218 -24.02 -40.90 16.79
C GLU A 218 -23.10 -41.96 16.17
N SER A 219 -21.89 -41.51 15.75
CA SER A 219 -20.90 -42.40 15.15
C SER A 219 -20.33 -43.38 16.18
N ALA A 220 -20.32 -44.68 15.85
CA ALA A 220 -19.74 -45.72 16.68
C ALA A 220 -18.24 -45.57 16.99
N HIS A 221 -17.54 -44.72 16.25
CA HIS A 221 -16.12 -44.41 16.48
C HIS A 221 -15.85 -43.66 17.79
N HIS A 222 -16.84 -42.97 18.34
CA HIS A 222 -16.75 -42.24 19.60
C HIS A 222 -17.12 -43.03 20.83
N VAL A 223 -17.48 -44.31 20.69
CA VAL A 223 -17.89 -45.18 21.82
C VAL A 223 -16.69 -45.56 22.68
N ASP A 224 -16.77 -45.25 23.97
CA ASP A 224 -15.80 -45.73 24.96
C ASP A 224 -16.17 -47.15 25.42
N TRP A 225 -15.56 -48.15 24.82
CA TRP A 225 -15.82 -49.55 25.12
C TRP A 225 -15.47 -49.92 26.57
N LYS A 226 -14.51 -49.23 27.20
CA LYS A 226 -14.14 -49.47 28.59
C LYS A 226 -15.20 -48.95 29.56
N ALA A 227 -15.71 -47.76 29.34
CA ALA A 227 -16.79 -47.19 30.13
C ALA A 227 -18.11 -47.93 29.90
N THR A 228 -18.40 -48.33 28.65
CA THR A 228 -19.55 -49.19 28.28
C THR A 228 -19.51 -50.49 29.00
N ALA A 229 -18.36 -51.16 29.12
CA ALA A 229 -18.23 -52.42 29.84
C ALA A 229 -18.45 -52.28 31.35
N HIS A 230 -18.15 -51.12 31.94
CA HIS A 230 -18.39 -50.85 33.37
C HIS A 230 -19.83 -50.47 33.70
N THR A 231 -20.50 -49.76 32.79
CA THR A 231 -21.85 -49.23 33.05
C THR A 231 -22.96 -50.09 32.47
N GLY A 232 -22.63 -51.02 31.57
CA GLY A 232 -23.61 -51.85 30.85
C GLY A 232 -24.47 -51.11 29.83
N ALA A 233 -24.25 -49.78 29.64
CA ALA A 233 -24.89 -48.93 28.66
C ALA A 233 -23.86 -48.29 27.75
N LEU A 234 -24.15 -48.15 26.45
CA LEU A 234 -23.26 -47.49 25.50
C LEU A 234 -22.89 -46.08 25.97
N GLN A 235 -21.61 -45.87 26.12
CA GLN A 235 -21.03 -44.59 26.54
C GLN A 235 -20.19 -44.02 25.42
N VAL A 236 -20.32 -42.71 25.18
CA VAL A 236 -19.56 -41.97 24.17
C VAL A 236 -18.56 -41.02 24.84
N ARG A 237 -17.36 -41.00 24.31
CA ARG A 237 -16.37 -39.97 24.63
C ARG A 237 -16.77 -38.70 23.93
N GLU A 238 -17.07 -37.69 24.69
CA GLU A 238 -17.20 -36.34 24.21
C GLU A 238 -15.82 -35.69 24.34
N PHE A 239 -15.24 -35.30 23.21
CA PHE A 239 -14.01 -34.52 23.17
C PHE A 239 -14.39 -33.06 23.29
N ALA A 240 -13.53 -32.25 23.91
CA ALA A 240 -13.70 -30.80 23.93
C ALA A 240 -13.81 -30.29 22.49
N ASP A 241 -14.81 -29.48 22.23
CA ASP A 241 -15.07 -28.92 20.90
C ASP A 241 -13.84 -28.11 20.48
N ASP A 242 -13.47 -28.17 19.20
CA ASP A 242 -12.36 -27.44 18.55
C ASP A 242 -12.48 -25.89 18.71
N ARG A 243 -13.49 -25.43 19.46
CA ARG A 243 -13.77 -24.01 19.75
C ARG A 243 -12.73 -23.36 20.65
N ASP A 244 -11.98 -24.12 21.43
CA ASP A 244 -11.01 -23.62 22.41
C ASP A 244 -9.63 -23.30 21.82
N GLN A 245 -9.40 -23.51 20.53
CA GLN A 245 -8.10 -23.28 19.88
C GLN A 245 -8.03 -21.94 19.15
N ARG A 246 -8.68 -20.91 19.66
CA ARG A 246 -8.66 -19.58 19.04
C ARG A 246 -7.61 -18.70 19.68
N VAL A 247 -6.86 -18.03 18.82
CA VAL A 247 -6.01 -16.90 19.21
C VAL A 247 -6.84 -15.63 19.08
N VAL A 248 -6.93 -14.87 20.14
CA VAL A 248 -7.56 -13.53 20.11
C VAL A 248 -6.46 -12.49 20.11
N ILE A 249 -6.41 -11.68 19.09
CA ILE A 249 -5.57 -10.47 19.05
C ILE A 249 -6.48 -9.28 19.31
N TYR A 250 -6.20 -8.56 20.38
CA TYR A 250 -6.90 -7.31 20.73
C TYR A 250 -5.97 -6.13 20.58
N LEU A 251 -6.35 -5.14 19.78
CA LEU A 251 -5.65 -3.88 19.64
C LEU A 251 -6.47 -2.77 20.32
N ASP A 252 -5.90 -2.20 21.39
CA ASP A 252 -6.48 -1.07 22.10
C ASP A 252 -6.31 0.22 21.31
N LEU A 253 -7.42 0.89 21.01
CA LEU A 253 -7.46 2.15 20.28
C LEU A 253 -7.48 3.38 21.21
N ASP A 254 -7.66 3.20 22.54
CA ASP A 254 -7.65 4.29 23.52
C ASP A 254 -6.21 4.77 23.83
N VAL A 255 -5.53 5.18 22.78
CA VAL A 255 -4.15 5.63 22.80
C VAL A 255 -3.98 6.87 21.93
N PRO A 256 -2.99 7.74 22.21
CA PRO A 256 -2.68 8.85 21.31
C PRO A 256 -2.07 8.35 19.99
N GLN A 257 -2.21 9.14 18.93
CA GLN A 257 -1.48 8.90 17.69
C GLN A 257 0.03 9.01 17.97
N SER A 258 0.73 7.89 17.84
CA SER A 258 2.15 7.79 18.20
C SER A 258 2.86 6.74 17.34
N GLU A 259 4.17 6.75 17.39
CA GLU A 259 4.99 5.71 16.76
C GLU A 259 4.70 4.32 17.36
N TRP A 260 4.44 4.26 18.66
CA TRP A 260 4.00 3.03 19.31
C TRP A 260 2.74 2.44 18.67
N PHE A 261 1.73 3.28 18.40
CA PHE A 261 0.49 2.82 17.78
C PHE A 261 0.73 2.26 16.37
N GLU A 262 1.56 2.92 15.58
CA GLU A 262 1.91 2.44 14.23
C GLU A 262 2.67 1.10 14.31
N ASN A 263 3.59 0.95 15.26
CA ASN A 263 4.30 -0.31 15.47
C ASN A 263 3.37 -1.42 15.98
N ALA A 264 2.44 -1.12 16.86
CA ALA A 264 1.43 -2.06 17.33
C ALA A 264 0.52 -2.55 16.19
N VAL A 265 0.09 -1.65 15.30
CA VAL A 265 -0.69 -2.00 14.11
C VAL A 265 0.10 -2.92 13.18
N ASP A 266 1.39 -2.62 12.93
CA ASP A 266 2.23 -3.48 12.10
C ASP A 266 2.47 -4.85 12.74
N CYS A 267 2.69 -4.90 14.05
CA CYS A 267 2.83 -6.15 14.79
C CYS A 267 1.55 -7.00 14.71
N CYS A 268 0.39 -6.39 14.94
CA CYS A 268 -0.91 -7.05 14.80
C CYS A 268 -1.11 -7.59 13.38
N ALA A 269 -0.77 -6.80 12.35
CA ALA A 269 -0.89 -7.23 10.95
C ALA A 269 0.03 -8.40 10.63
N PHE A 270 1.30 -8.33 11.06
CA PHE A 270 2.28 -9.40 10.89
C PHE A 270 1.83 -10.68 11.56
N LEU A 271 1.44 -10.63 12.85
CA LEU A 271 0.99 -11.79 13.59
C LEU A 271 -0.29 -12.39 13.01
N ALA A 272 -1.29 -11.55 12.69
CA ALA A 272 -2.53 -12.01 12.11
C ALA A 272 -2.29 -12.73 10.77
N TYR A 273 -1.44 -12.16 9.92
CA TYR A 273 -1.07 -12.75 8.63
C TYR A 273 -0.37 -14.09 8.82
N ARG A 274 0.68 -14.15 9.65
CA ARG A 274 1.49 -15.35 9.88
C ARG A 274 0.72 -16.47 10.57
N LEU A 275 -0.13 -16.15 11.56
CA LEU A 275 -0.96 -17.15 12.25
C LEU A 275 -2.01 -17.74 11.30
N THR A 276 -2.59 -16.89 10.43
CA THR A 276 -3.54 -17.38 9.41
C THR A 276 -2.85 -18.26 8.37
N GLU A 277 -1.63 -17.94 7.93
CA GLU A 277 -0.82 -18.82 7.06
C GLU A 277 -0.55 -20.18 7.69
N LYS A 278 -0.35 -20.23 9.02
CA LYS A 278 -0.17 -21.48 9.78
C LYS A 278 -1.51 -22.22 10.04
N GLY A 279 -2.63 -21.73 9.54
CA GLY A 279 -3.95 -22.35 9.71
C GLY A 279 -4.57 -22.18 11.09
N VAL A 280 -4.06 -21.25 11.91
CA VAL A 280 -4.58 -20.97 13.25
C VAL A 280 -5.89 -20.20 13.12
N HIS A 281 -6.91 -20.59 13.89
CA HIS A 281 -8.15 -19.83 13.98
C HIS A 281 -7.90 -18.56 14.78
N LEU A 282 -8.10 -17.41 14.15
CA LEU A 282 -7.82 -16.09 14.70
C LEU A 282 -9.11 -15.29 14.89
N ARG A 283 -9.27 -14.65 16.04
CA ARG A 283 -10.26 -13.59 16.24
C ARG A 283 -9.51 -12.29 16.45
N PHE A 284 -9.76 -11.32 15.58
CA PHE A 284 -9.17 -9.99 15.70
C PHE A 284 -10.21 -9.00 16.21
N ARG A 285 -9.88 -8.30 17.29
CA ARG A 285 -10.81 -7.38 17.98
C ARG A 285 -10.17 -6.02 18.24
N THR A 286 -11.00 -5.01 18.20
CA THR A 286 -10.75 -3.65 18.71
C THR A 286 -12.03 -3.13 19.35
N GLN A 287 -12.07 -1.90 19.81
CA GLN A 287 -13.29 -1.26 20.32
C GLN A 287 -14.39 -1.06 19.24
N GLU A 288 -14.10 -1.23 17.96
CA GLU A 288 -15.04 -0.97 16.86
C GLU A 288 -15.13 -2.11 15.85
N PHE A 289 -14.25 -3.08 15.95
CA PHE A 289 -14.15 -4.14 14.96
C PHE A 289 -13.95 -5.48 15.64
N ASP A 290 -14.68 -6.49 15.21
CA ASP A 290 -14.59 -7.85 15.71
C ASP A 290 -14.84 -8.82 14.55
N VAL A 291 -13.87 -9.68 14.25
CA VAL A 291 -13.94 -10.64 13.14
C VAL A 291 -13.22 -11.92 13.52
N ALA A 292 -13.86 -13.05 13.28
CA ALA A 292 -13.29 -14.39 13.46
C ALA A 292 -12.89 -14.99 12.11
N LEU A 293 -11.62 -15.36 11.97
CA LEU A 293 -11.07 -16.00 10.77
C LEU A 293 -10.97 -17.50 10.93
N PRO A 294 -11.24 -18.32 9.92
CA PRO A 294 -11.71 -17.94 8.57
C PRO A 294 -13.24 -17.84 8.44
N ARG A 295 -14.02 -17.93 9.51
CA ARG A 295 -15.49 -18.07 9.46
C ARG A 295 -16.23 -16.85 8.93
N GLU A 296 -15.80 -15.65 9.35
CA GLU A 296 -16.50 -14.37 9.07
C GLU A 296 -15.79 -13.50 8.04
N GLY A 297 -14.61 -13.91 7.59
CA GLY A 297 -13.83 -13.19 6.60
C GLY A 297 -12.51 -13.86 6.27
N ASP A 298 -11.72 -13.17 5.48
CA ASP A 298 -10.35 -13.53 5.17
C ASP A 298 -9.38 -12.57 5.86
N ILE A 299 -8.09 -12.89 5.80
CA ILE A 299 -7.03 -12.05 6.40
C ILE A 299 -7.01 -10.63 5.80
N HIS A 300 -7.40 -10.48 4.53
CA HIS A 300 -7.42 -9.17 3.87
C HIS A 300 -8.48 -8.24 4.49
N THR A 301 -9.55 -8.77 5.08
CA THR A 301 -10.54 -8.00 5.83
C THR A 301 -9.89 -7.32 7.04
N VAL A 302 -9.10 -8.06 7.81
CA VAL A 302 -8.36 -7.54 8.96
C VAL A 302 -7.28 -6.55 8.51
N LEU A 303 -6.48 -6.90 7.49
CA LEU A 303 -5.44 -6.02 6.97
C LEU A 303 -6.00 -4.71 6.42
N LYS A 304 -7.15 -4.76 5.75
CA LYS A 304 -7.84 -3.56 5.25
C LYS A 304 -8.31 -2.67 6.40
N TYR A 305 -8.88 -3.27 7.44
CA TYR A 305 -9.24 -2.53 8.64
C TYR A 305 -8.00 -1.88 9.28
N LEU A 306 -6.93 -2.66 9.49
CA LEU A 306 -5.68 -2.16 10.05
C LEU A 306 -5.01 -1.08 9.20
N ALA A 307 -5.23 -1.09 7.87
CA ALA A 307 -4.75 -0.02 7.01
C ALA A 307 -5.41 1.33 7.30
N LEU A 308 -6.67 1.33 7.74
CA LEU A 308 -7.50 2.52 7.90
C LEU A 308 -7.71 2.94 9.35
N VAL A 309 -7.43 2.04 10.31
CA VAL A 309 -7.67 2.28 11.73
C VAL A 309 -6.87 3.47 12.25
N ALA A 310 -7.53 4.30 13.05
CA ALA A 310 -6.96 5.43 13.78
C ALA A 310 -7.19 5.26 15.29
N PRO A 311 -6.37 5.87 16.15
CA PRO A 311 -6.62 5.91 17.58
C PRO A 311 -7.97 6.56 17.91
N LEU A 312 -8.60 6.07 18.97
CA LEU A 312 -9.89 6.57 19.50
C LEU A 312 -9.76 6.91 20.98
N PRO A 313 -9.11 8.03 21.32
CA PRO A 313 -8.92 8.42 22.70
C PRO A 313 -10.25 8.60 23.44
N GLY A 314 -10.37 8.01 24.63
CA GLY A 314 -11.57 8.09 25.48
C GLY A 314 -12.56 6.94 25.27
N LYS A 315 -12.36 6.04 24.33
CA LYS A 315 -13.20 4.85 24.17
C LYS A 315 -12.62 3.69 25.00
N SER A 316 -13.26 3.37 26.10
CA SER A 316 -12.82 2.32 27.02
C SER A 316 -12.72 0.96 26.31
N PRO A 317 -11.66 0.19 26.59
CA PRO A 317 -11.53 -1.17 26.07
C PRO A 317 -12.59 -2.10 26.66
N GLU A 318 -13.01 -3.07 25.87
CA GLU A 318 -13.96 -4.10 26.27
C GLU A 318 -13.23 -5.20 27.07
N PRO A 319 -13.92 -5.84 28.04
CA PRO A 319 -13.35 -6.99 28.73
C PRO A 319 -13.25 -8.21 27.78
N PRO A 320 -12.43 -9.20 28.11
CA PRO A 320 -12.35 -10.44 27.33
C PRO A 320 -13.66 -11.26 27.42
N ASP A 321 -14.19 -11.70 26.29
CA ASP A 321 -15.44 -12.46 26.23
C ASP A 321 -15.25 -13.98 26.47
N GLU A 322 -14.05 -14.50 26.30
CA GLU A 322 -13.79 -15.94 26.26
C GLU A 322 -12.75 -16.37 27.29
N SER A 323 -13.18 -17.05 28.34
CA SER A 323 -12.29 -17.81 29.22
C SER A 323 -11.83 -19.07 28.48
N GLY A 324 -10.53 -19.18 28.20
CA GLY A 324 -9.92 -20.36 27.56
C GLY A 324 -9.13 -20.09 26.27
N SER A 325 -9.40 -19.01 25.54
CA SER A 325 -8.64 -18.64 24.35
C SER A 325 -7.23 -18.08 24.70
N PHE A 326 -6.29 -18.24 23.77
CA PHE A 326 -5.00 -17.55 23.88
C PHE A 326 -5.18 -16.08 23.48
N GLN A 327 -4.90 -15.17 24.39
CA GLN A 327 -5.16 -13.74 24.20
C GLN A 327 -3.85 -12.95 24.08
N LEU A 328 -3.74 -12.13 23.06
CA LEU A 328 -2.68 -11.17 22.84
C LEU A 328 -3.28 -9.77 22.83
N VAL A 329 -2.82 -8.91 23.72
CA VAL A 329 -3.35 -7.57 23.87
C VAL A 329 -2.28 -6.54 23.63
N PHE A 330 -2.49 -5.66 22.68
CA PHE A 330 -1.64 -4.53 22.37
C PHE A 330 -2.25 -3.26 22.95
N SER A 331 -1.70 -2.74 24.03
CA SER A 331 -2.13 -1.50 24.66
C SER A 331 -0.95 -0.71 25.22
N ALA A 332 -1.02 0.60 25.15
CA ALA A 332 -0.05 1.49 25.80
C ALA A 332 -0.22 1.54 27.34
N ASN A 333 -1.32 1.01 27.88
CA ASN A 333 -1.64 0.98 29.31
C ASN A 333 -1.84 -0.47 29.80
N PRO A 334 -0.77 -1.25 30.00
CA PRO A 334 -0.85 -2.64 30.39
C PRO A 334 -1.56 -2.87 31.73
N GLU A 335 -1.36 -2.01 32.71
CA GLU A 335 -2.01 -2.11 34.04
C GLU A 335 -3.54 -2.04 33.94
N ARG A 336 -4.06 -1.18 33.07
CA ARG A 336 -5.50 -1.05 32.82
C ARG A 336 -6.06 -2.32 32.18
N MET A 337 -5.34 -2.89 31.22
CA MET A 337 -5.79 -4.11 30.55
C MET A 337 -5.81 -5.29 31.50
N THR A 338 -4.80 -5.43 32.36
CA THR A 338 -4.77 -6.45 33.42
C THR A 338 -5.95 -6.29 34.39
N SER A 339 -6.31 -5.07 34.77
CA SER A 339 -7.46 -4.80 35.65
C SER A 339 -8.81 -5.19 35.02
N LEU A 340 -8.89 -5.24 33.68
CA LEU A 340 -10.06 -5.68 32.92
C LEU A 340 -10.10 -7.22 32.68
N GLY A 341 -9.07 -7.96 33.15
CA GLY A 341 -8.98 -9.41 33.02
C GLY A 341 -8.24 -9.92 31.80
N TRP A 342 -7.47 -9.06 31.12
CA TRP A 342 -6.60 -9.49 30.03
C TRP A 342 -5.28 -10.03 30.57
N ASP A 343 -4.92 -11.28 30.24
CA ASP A 343 -3.81 -11.98 30.89
C ASP A 343 -2.44 -11.75 30.26
N ARG A 344 -2.34 -11.35 28.98
CA ARG A 344 -1.07 -11.27 28.24
C ARG A 344 -0.96 -10.01 27.42
N ILE A 345 -0.05 -9.18 27.83
CA ILE A 345 0.25 -7.90 27.19
C ILE A 345 1.73 -7.93 26.78
N PRO A 346 2.03 -7.99 25.46
CA PRO A 346 3.40 -7.83 24.97
C PRO A 346 3.88 -6.42 25.33
N SER A 347 5.02 -6.32 25.95
CA SER A 347 5.68 -5.06 26.32
C SER A 347 6.42 -4.42 25.15
#